data_e88483cba947e23b2ee4dab13838918d
#
_entry.id   e88483cba947e23b2ee4dab13838918d
#
_cell.length_a   1.000
_cell.length_b   1.000
_cell.length_c   1.000
_cell.angle_alpha   90.00
_cell.angle_beta   90.00
_cell.angle_gamma   90.00
#
_symmetry.space_group_name_H-M   'P 1'
#
loop_
_entity.id
_entity.type
_entity.pdbx_description
1 polymer ?
#
loop_
_entity_poly.entity_id
_entity_poly.type
_entity_poly.pdbx_seq_one_letter_code
_entity_poly.pdbx_strand_id
1 'polypeptide(L)'
;MYIAMNRFSVRKGSEADFEAVWLGRDVHLGGVPGFVEFHLAKGPERDDHVLYASHTVWRSRSDFEAWTRSEAFRAAHRNAGDNKPLYLGHPVFEGFEVLQTIGAGAAAAGPDRAPETPDEALLTAHPT
;
A
#
# COMPACT_ATOMS: atom_id res chain seq x y z
N MET A 1 10.43 -3.38 10.08
CA MET A 1 9.29 -2.78 9.35
C MET A 1 8.94 -3.62 8.14
N TYR A 2 7.68 -3.74 7.88
CA TYR A 2 7.17 -4.59 6.80
C TYR A 2 6.15 -3.81 5.99
N ILE A 3 6.16 -3.97 4.66
CA ILE A 3 5.19 -3.34 3.78
C ILE A 3 4.38 -4.42 3.09
N ALA A 4 3.05 -4.35 3.23
CA ALA A 4 2.14 -5.28 2.56
C ALA A 4 1.43 -4.51 1.45
N MET A 5 1.54 -5.00 0.21
CA MET A 5 0.98 -4.33 -0.95
C MET A 5 0.06 -5.26 -1.71
N ASN A 6 -1.10 -4.76 -2.11
CA ASN A 6 -1.98 -5.45 -3.05
C ASN A 6 -2.12 -4.59 -4.29
N ARG A 7 -1.92 -5.21 -5.45
CA ARG A 7 -2.05 -4.54 -6.75
C ARG A 7 -3.37 -4.94 -7.39
N PHE A 8 -4.09 -3.94 -7.89
CA PHE A 8 -5.40 -4.14 -8.50
C PHE A 8 -5.36 -3.68 -9.95
N SER A 9 -5.78 -4.55 -10.86
CA SER A 9 -5.96 -4.17 -12.27
C SER A 9 -7.42 -3.78 -12.44
N VAL A 10 -7.69 -2.48 -12.40
CA VAL A 10 -9.05 -1.95 -12.43
C VAL A 10 -9.47 -1.73 -13.88
N ARG A 11 -10.66 -2.19 -14.24
CA ARG A 11 -11.18 -2.05 -15.61
C ARG A 11 -11.25 -0.58 -15.99
N LYS A 12 -10.86 -0.27 -17.21
CA LYS A 12 -11.01 1.09 -17.73
C LYS A 12 -12.50 1.44 -17.75
N GLY A 13 -12.80 2.63 -17.27
CA GLY A 13 -14.17 3.09 -17.10
C GLY A 13 -14.73 2.80 -15.71
N SER A 14 -14.06 1.99 -14.91
CA SER A 14 -14.51 1.67 -13.55
C SER A 14 -13.68 2.38 -12.49
N GLU A 15 -12.80 3.29 -12.87
CA GLU A 15 -11.90 3.96 -11.94
C GLU A 15 -12.66 4.70 -10.84
N ALA A 16 -13.68 5.48 -11.23
CA ALA A 16 -14.45 6.24 -10.26
C ALA A 16 -15.19 5.34 -9.29
N ASP A 17 -15.72 4.22 -9.78
CA ASP A 17 -16.42 3.27 -8.93
C ASP A 17 -15.46 2.61 -7.95
N PHE A 18 -14.27 2.23 -8.42
CA PHE A 18 -13.25 1.65 -7.56
C PHE A 18 -12.84 2.62 -6.47
N GLU A 19 -12.57 3.88 -6.84
CA GLU A 19 -12.15 4.88 -5.88
C GLU A 19 -13.25 5.15 -4.85
N ALA A 20 -14.50 5.18 -5.30
CA ALA A 20 -15.62 5.40 -4.38
C ALA A 20 -15.73 4.28 -3.35
N VAL A 21 -15.55 3.02 -3.79
CA VAL A 21 -15.59 1.88 -2.88
C VAL A 21 -14.50 2.00 -1.81
N TRP A 22 -13.27 2.28 -2.23
CA TRP A 22 -12.15 2.33 -1.28
C TRP A 22 -12.21 3.55 -0.36
N LEU A 23 -12.55 4.70 -0.90
CA LEU A 23 -12.57 5.92 -0.10
C LEU A 23 -13.75 5.95 0.88
N GLY A 24 -14.80 5.19 0.58
CA GLY A 24 -15.98 5.14 1.43
C GLY A 24 -15.99 4.02 2.47
N ARG A 25 -15.01 3.12 2.44
CA ARG A 25 -15.02 1.96 3.33
C ARG A 25 -14.18 2.19 4.57
N ASP A 26 -14.57 1.52 5.65
CA ASP A 26 -13.76 1.46 6.85
C ASP A 26 -12.82 0.26 6.74
N VAL A 27 -11.52 0.51 6.74
CA VAL A 27 -10.52 -0.56 6.62
C VAL A 27 -10.20 -1.21 7.96
N HIS A 28 -10.73 -0.68 9.07
CA HIS A 28 -10.58 -1.26 10.41
C HIS A 28 -9.12 -1.42 10.84
N LEU A 29 -8.29 -0.46 10.50
CA LEU A 29 -6.85 -0.52 10.81
C LEU A 29 -6.47 0.34 12.02
N GLY A 30 -7.28 1.34 12.37
CA GLY A 30 -6.97 2.19 13.51
C GLY A 30 -6.90 1.36 14.79
N GLY A 31 -5.82 1.50 15.52
CA GLY A 31 -5.64 0.78 16.77
C GLY A 31 -5.14 -0.65 16.65
N VAL A 32 -4.94 -1.16 15.45
CA VAL A 32 -4.38 -2.51 15.27
C VAL A 32 -2.90 -2.50 15.68
N PRO A 33 -2.47 -3.44 16.54
CA PRO A 33 -1.08 -3.45 16.98
C PRO A 33 -0.11 -3.56 15.82
N GLY A 34 0.89 -2.70 15.83
CA GLY A 34 1.94 -2.70 14.81
C GLY A 34 1.60 -1.97 13.52
N PHE A 35 0.35 -1.56 13.33
CA PHE A 35 -0.03 -0.79 12.15
C PHE A 35 0.58 0.60 12.21
N VAL A 36 1.16 1.06 11.09
CA VAL A 36 1.78 2.38 11.01
C VAL A 36 0.96 3.32 10.13
N GLU A 37 0.73 2.92 8.87
CA GLU A 37 -0.03 3.78 7.95
C GLU A 37 -0.55 2.99 6.77
N PHE A 38 -1.55 3.56 6.09
CA PHE A 38 -2.20 2.96 4.94
C PHE A 38 -2.23 3.99 3.80
N HIS A 39 -1.95 3.53 2.59
CA HIS A 39 -2.10 4.34 1.39
C HIS A 39 -2.90 3.59 0.34
N LEU A 40 -3.81 4.28 -0.32
CA LEU A 40 -4.37 3.82 -1.59
C LEU A 40 -3.70 4.67 -2.67
N ALA A 41 -3.04 4.00 -3.61
CA ALA A 41 -2.25 4.68 -4.63
C ALA A 41 -2.80 4.37 -6.01
N LYS A 42 -2.81 5.37 -6.88
CA LYS A 42 -3.21 5.21 -8.26
C LYS A 42 -1.95 5.21 -9.12
N GLY A 43 -1.79 4.16 -9.91
CA GLY A 43 -0.64 3.97 -10.76
C GLY A 43 -0.92 4.30 -12.22
N PRO A 44 -0.11 3.76 -13.14
CA PRO A 44 -0.24 4.11 -14.55
C PRO A 44 -1.43 3.44 -15.20
N GLU A 45 -1.90 4.07 -16.27
CA GLU A 45 -2.90 3.48 -17.14
C GLU A 45 -2.18 2.54 -18.12
N ARG A 46 -2.71 1.33 -18.24
CA ARG A 46 -2.21 0.32 -19.18
C ARG A 46 -3.20 0.19 -20.33
N ASP A 47 -2.96 -0.76 -21.23
CA ASP A 47 -3.82 -0.96 -22.40
C ASP A 47 -5.23 -1.37 -22.00
N ASP A 48 -5.38 -2.25 -21.02
CA ASP A 48 -6.65 -2.83 -20.65
C ASP A 48 -7.09 -2.52 -19.22
N HIS A 49 -6.30 -1.78 -18.46
CA HIS A 49 -6.64 -1.48 -17.06
C HIS A 49 -5.88 -0.25 -16.55
N VAL A 50 -6.29 0.22 -15.39
CA VAL A 50 -5.52 1.19 -14.61
C VAL A 50 -5.02 0.47 -13.37
N LEU A 51 -3.75 0.61 -13.07
CA LEU A 51 -3.14 -0.03 -11.90
C LEU A 51 -3.41 0.80 -10.65
N TYR A 52 -3.89 0.13 -9.61
CA TYR A 52 -4.00 0.72 -8.28
C TYR A 52 -3.28 -0.19 -7.30
N ALA A 53 -2.92 0.34 -6.15
CA ALA A 53 -2.32 -0.46 -5.08
C ALA A 53 -2.79 0.02 -3.73
N SER A 54 -3.05 -0.93 -2.83
CA SER A 54 -3.16 -0.63 -1.41
C SER A 54 -1.80 -0.94 -0.79
N HIS A 55 -1.38 -0.11 0.16
CA HIS A 55 -0.03 -0.16 0.70
C HIS A 55 -0.14 0.06 2.19
N THR A 56 0.17 -0.96 2.99
CA THR A 56 0.15 -0.83 4.44
C THR A 56 1.55 -1.02 5.00
N VAL A 57 1.90 -0.19 5.97
CA VAL A 57 3.20 -0.24 6.63
C VAL A 57 2.98 -0.77 8.05
N TRP A 58 3.80 -1.74 8.44
CA TRP A 58 3.72 -2.43 9.72
C TRP A 58 5.07 -2.41 10.42
N ARG A 59 5.05 -2.42 11.75
CA ARG A 59 6.30 -2.46 12.51
C ARG A 59 7.04 -3.77 12.28
N SER A 60 6.30 -4.87 12.07
CA SER A 60 6.91 -6.16 11.79
C SER A 60 6.00 -7.00 10.92
N ARG A 61 6.58 -7.99 10.27
CA ARG A 61 5.81 -8.96 9.50
C ARG A 61 4.85 -9.73 10.39
N SER A 62 5.25 -10.06 11.61
CA SER A 62 4.39 -10.82 12.51
C SER A 62 3.16 -10.03 12.92
N ASP A 63 3.28 -8.71 13.06
CA ASP A 63 2.11 -7.87 13.33
C ASP A 63 1.12 -7.89 12.17
N PHE A 64 1.63 -7.83 10.93
CA PHE A 64 0.77 -7.95 9.76
C PHE A 64 0.08 -9.30 9.73
N GLU A 65 0.82 -10.37 9.96
CA GLU A 65 0.25 -11.72 9.94
C GLU A 65 -0.81 -11.90 11.03
N ALA A 66 -0.57 -11.33 12.21
CA ALA A 66 -1.56 -11.39 13.28
C ALA A 66 -2.85 -10.66 12.86
N TRP A 67 -2.71 -9.52 12.20
CA TRP A 67 -3.87 -8.79 11.71
C TRP A 67 -4.68 -9.61 10.71
N THR A 68 -4.02 -10.33 9.79
CA THR A 68 -4.74 -11.13 8.78
C THR A 68 -5.58 -12.26 9.40
N ARG A 69 -5.33 -12.59 10.65
CA ARG A 69 -6.09 -13.60 11.37
C ARG A 69 -7.10 -13.00 12.34
N SER A 70 -7.28 -11.68 12.33
CA SER A 70 -8.09 -10.98 13.31
C SER A 70 -9.52 -10.76 12.82
N GLU A 71 -10.40 -10.43 13.78
CA GLU A 71 -11.77 -10.02 13.44
C GLU A 71 -11.77 -8.72 12.63
N ALA A 72 -10.83 -7.82 12.91
CA ALA A 72 -10.74 -6.57 12.17
C ALA A 72 -10.47 -6.83 10.70
N PHE A 73 -9.61 -7.80 10.39
CA PHE A 73 -9.34 -8.19 9.01
C PHE A 73 -10.60 -8.74 8.34
N ARG A 74 -11.31 -9.64 9.04
CA ARG A 74 -12.53 -10.22 8.49
C ARG A 74 -13.59 -9.14 8.25
N ALA A 75 -13.70 -8.19 9.17
CA ALA A 75 -14.65 -7.09 9.01
C ALA A 75 -14.30 -6.22 7.81
N ALA A 76 -13.01 -5.91 7.63
CA ALA A 76 -12.56 -5.08 6.53
C ALA A 76 -12.78 -5.74 5.17
N HIS A 77 -12.78 -7.08 5.11
CA HIS A 77 -12.86 -7.82 3.85
C HIS A 77 -14.19 -8.54 3.66
N ARG A 78 -15.18 -8.26 4.50
CA ARG A 78 -16.46 -8.97 4.48
C ARG A 78 -17.12 -8.99 3.12
N ASN A 79 -17.07 -7.88 2.39
CA ASN A 79 -17.76 -7.75 1.11
C ASN A 79 -16.76 -7.63 -0.05
N ALA A 80 -15.52 -8.10 0.13
CA ALA A 80 -14.49 -7.94 -0.90
C ALA A 80 -14.89 -8.58 -2.24
N GLY A 81 -15.62 -9.69 -2.20
CA GLY A 81 -16.06 -10.37 -3.42
C GLY A 81 -17.06 -9.57 -4.24
N ASP A 82 -17.76 -8.62 -3.63
CA ASP A 82 -18.77 -7.80 -4.33
C ASP A 82 -18.15 -6.86 -5.33
N ASN A 83 -16.83 -6.64 -5.27
CA ASN A 83 -16.13 -5.70 -6.14
C ASN A 83 -15.49 -6.37 -7.35
N LYS A 84 -15.71 -7.69 -7.54
CA LYS A 84 -15.11 -8.43 -8.65
C LYS A 84 -15.34 -7.81 -10.02
N PRO A 85 -16.53 -7.27 -10.34
CA PRO A 85 -16.75 -6.70 -11.66
C PRO A 85 -15.84 -5.50 -11.98
N LEU A 86 -15.21 -4.88 -10.97
CA LEU A 86 -14.33 -3.73 -11.18
C LEU A 86 -12.93 -4.15 -11.64
N TYR A 87 -12.58 -5.43 -11.48
CA TYR A 87 -11.21 -5.90 -11.68
C TYR A 87 -11.08 -6.81 -12.90
N LEU A 88 -9.88 -6.87 -13.48
CA LEU A 88 -9.55 -7.82 -14.53
C LEU A 88 -8.98 -9.12 -13.98
N GLY A 89 -8.98 -9.31 -12.69
CA GLY A 89 -8.48 -10.52 -12.09
C GLY A 89 -8.34 -10.31 -10.61
N HIS A 90 -7.78 -11.30 -9.93
CA HIS A 90 -7.56 -11.20 -8.50
C HIS A 90 -6.47 -10.18 -8.20
N PRO A 91 -6.57 -9.46 -7.07
CA PRO A 91 -5.45 -8.63 -6.63
C PRO A 91 -4.20 -9.48 -6.44
N VAL A 92 -3.05 -8.88 -6.72
CA VAL A 92 -1.76 -9.55 -6.55
C VAL A 92 -1.11 -9.00 -5.29
N PHE A 93 -0.85 -9.89 -4.34
CA PHE A 93 -0.23 -9.52 -3.07
C PHE A 93 1.29 -9.63 -3.16
N GLU A 94 1.99 -8.64 -2.60
CA GLU A 94 3.43 -8.67 -2.42
C GLU A 94 3.77 -8.10 -1.05
N GLY A 95 4.68 -8.78 -0.33
CA GLY A 95 5.15 -8.30 0.95
C GLY A 95 6.63 -8.00 0.89
N PHE A 96 7.07 -6.97 1.62
CA PHE A 96 8.46 -6.53 1.58
C PHE A 96 8.97 -6.30 2.99
N GLU A 97 10.15 -6.88 3.30
CA GLU A 97 10.89 -6.50 4.50
C GLU A 97 11.64 -5.21 4.18
N VAL A 98 11.47 -4.20 5.02
CA VAL A 98 12.18 -2.95 4.81
C VAL A 98 13.60 -3.10 5.32
N LEU A 99 14.57 -2.88 4.43
CA LEU A 99 15.98 -3.01 4.79
C LEU A 99 16.58 -1.69 5.23
N GLN A 100 15.99 -0.58 4.82
CA GLN A 100 16.52 0.74 5.15
C GLN A 100 15.42 1.77 5.04
N THR A 101 15.37 2.69 6.00
CA THR A 101 14.46 3.83 5.98
C THR A 101 15.26 5.09 6.24
N ILE A 102 15.14 6.04 5.34
CA ILE A 102 15.76 7.35 5.51
C ILE A 102 14.66 8.38 5.39
N GLY A 103 14.37 9.06 6.49
CA GLY A 103 13.33 10.07 6.51
C GLY A 103 13.90 11.46 6.24
N ALA A 104 13.03 12.39 5.88
CA ALA A 104 13.40 13.78 5.74
C ALA A 104 13.98 14.28 7.05
N GLY A 105 15.14 14.87 7.02
CA GLY A 105 15.81 15.32 8.22
C GLY A 105 16.64 14.24 8.90
N ALA A 106 16.40 12.96 8.62
CA ALA A 106 17.20 11.88 9.18
C ALA A 106 18.62 11.91 8.63
N ALA A 107 18.75 12.28 7.36
CA ALA A 107 20.06 12.43 6.74
C ALA A 107 20.86 13.51 7.44
N ALA A 108 20.19 14.53 7.93
CA ALA A 108 20.88 15.58 8.68
C ALA A 108 21.33 15.08 10.03
N ALA A 109 20.60 14.16 10.58
CA ALA A 109 21.01 13.57 11.84
C ALA A 109 22.21 12.67 11.64
N GLY A 110 22.27 12.25 10.60
CA GLY A 110 23.45 11.59 10.23
C GLY A 110 24.27 12.49 9.50
N PRO A 111 23.96 13.19 9.52
CA PRO A 111 24.26 13.80 8.81
C PRO A 111 24.22 13.84 7.85
N ASP A 112 23.91 14.02 7.45
CA ASP A 112 23.88 14.19 6.60
C ASP A 112 23.59 13.92 5.68
N ARG A 113 23.35 13.86 5.30
CA ARG A 113 23.12 13.48 4.33
C ARG A 113 22.70 13.81 3.42
N ALA A 114 22.47 13.89 2.93
CA ALA A 114 22.08 14.15 2.00
C ALA A 114 21.39 14.01 1.28
N PRO A 115 21.11 14.25 0.83
CA PRO A 115 20.47 14.02 0.01
C PRO A 115 20.13 14.00 -0.84
N GLU A 116 19.83 13.74 -1.10
CA GLU A 116 19.68 13.57 -1.93
C GLU A 116 19.11 13.61 -2.66
N THR A 117 18.87 13.81 -2.72
CA THR A 117 18.51 13.77 -3.53
C THR A 117 17.93 13.50 -4.18
N PRO A 118 17.52 13.64 -4.52
CA PRO A 118 17.13 13.12 -5.25
C PRO A 118 17.16 12.79 -6.11
N ASP A 119 17.45 12.69 -6.39
CA ASP A 119 17.76 12.28 -7.03
C ASP A 119 18.30 11.72 -6.99
N GLU A 120 18.88 11.71 -6.44
CA GLU A 120 19.49 11.12 -6.31
C GLU A 120 19.10 10.50 -5.97
N ALA A 121 18.76 10.66 -5.74
CA ALA A 121 18.50 10.09 -5.61
C ALA A 121 17.71 9.83 -6.00
N LEU A 122 17.29 9.98 -6.50
CA LEU A 122 16.74 9.67 -7.11
C LEU A 122 16.72 9.17 -7.81
N LEU A 123 16.92 8.85 -7.93
CA LEU A 123 17.09 8.31 -8.36
C LEU A 123 17.09 7.57 -8.24
N THR A 124 17.37 7.54 -7.88
CA THR A 124 17.57 6.89 -7.57
C THR A 124 17.03 6.41 -7.23
N ALA A 125 16.86 6.50 -7.09
CA ALA A 125 16.59 6.14 -6.77
C ALA A 125 15.94 5.89 -6.46
N HIS A 126 15.61 5.73 -6.36
CA HIS A 126 15.20 5.49 -6.05
C HIS A 126 14.59 5.00 -6.00
N PRO A 127 14.69 4.73 -5.68
CA PRO A 127 14.17 4.15 -5.65
C PRO A 127 13.33 3.87 -5.24
N THR A 128 12.94 3.85 -4.89
CA THR A 128 12.26 3.50 -4.70
C THR A 128 11.87 3.49 -4.89
#